data_6b5fd0fc206fcfa2d1aefacc0ba3b5f3
#
_entry.id   6b5fd0fc206fcfa2d1aefacc0ba3b5f3
#
_cell.length_a   1.000
_cell.length_b   1.000
_cell.length_c   1.000
_cell.angle_alpha   90.00
_cell.angle_beta   90.00
_cell.angle_gamma   90.00
#
_symmetry.space_group_name_H-M   'P 1'
#
loop_
_entity.id
_entity.type
_entity.pdbx_description
1 polymer ?
#
loop_
_entity_poly.entity_id
_entity_poly.type
_entity_poly.pdbx_seq_one_letter_code
_entity_poly.pdbx_strand_id
1 'polypeptide(L)'
;LLLPLLCGGIALLEYLLVPNNSRNRNPWSYVWVLGAALAVYIVCLLAAVIGKQHGKKDFYESLHYRAPRYSVLLLFLTLYDYLTLKTGVLTQPFVPCMNYIINAFLADYKMLADCTLNTLKLLFLGYFIGVSLGLVTGIACGYSKRIRYWIDPIIKFLGPIPTSTWIPIIMVIATSLFGGAVFIIALSSWFAVTVASLTGIANVGKEYFEAARTLGANDRQLVFRVAIPHAMPSILQGCTQAMSSSCIVIMIAEMLGVKSGLGWYMTWQTGWASYDKSFAALFVICFIFTLVTKGLERIKRYLLRWQNGAEK
;
A
#
# COMPACT_ATOMS: atom_id res chain seq x y z
N LEU A 1 -10.50 -23.86 13.57
CA LEU A 1 -10.75 -23.99 12.12
C LEU A 1 -12.22 -23.84 11.74
N LEU A 2 -13.16 -24.34 12.54
CA LEU A 2 -14.60 -24.21 12.27
C LEU A 2 -15.17 -22.83 12.63
N LEU A 3 -14.48 -22.07 13.45
CA LEU A 3 -14.94 -20.77 13.94
C LEU A 3 -15.31 -19.77 12.81
N PRO A 4 -14.51 -19.61 11.73
CA PRO A 4 -14.90 -18.74 10.62
C PRO A 4 -16.19 -19.18 9.90
N LEU A 5 -16.46 -20.49 9.82
CA LEU A 5 -17.70 -20.99 9.23
C LEU A 5 -18.92 -20.67 10.11
N LEU A 6 -18.77 -20.79 11.43
CA LEU A 6 -19.81 -20.41 12.37
C LEU A 6 -20.09 -18.91 12.29
N CYS A 7 -19.05 -18.07 12.33
CA CYS A 7 -19.20 -16.62 12.21
C CYS A 7 -19.80 -16.20 10.87
N GLY A 8 -19.40 -16.84 9.77
CA GLY A 8 -19.95 -16.57 8.44
C GLY A 8 -21.38 -17.05 8.28
N GLY A 9 -21.74 -18.18 8.91
CA GLY A 9 -23.12 -18.66 8.99
C GLY A 9 -24.01 -17.69 9.77
N ILE A 10 -23.53 -17.17 10.91
CA ILE A 10 -24.22 -16.14 11.70
C ILE A 10 -24.41 -14.87 10.85
N ALA A 11 -23.38 -14.43 10.12
CA ALA A 11 -23.49 -13.28 9.24
C ALA A 11 -24.57 -13.44 8.14
N LEU A 12 -24.64 -14.62 7.51
CA LEU A 12 -25.67 -14.92 6.52
C LEU A 12 -27.07 -14.98 7.13
N LEU A 13 -27.22 -15.63 8.28
CA LEU A 13 -28.50 -15.75 8.98
C LEU A 13 -28.98 -14.37 9.45
N GLU A 14 -28.10 -13.56 10.03
CA GLU A 14 -28.41 -12.19 10.42
C GLU A 14 -28.88 -11.37 9.23
N TYR A 15 -28.13 -11.40 8.12
CA TYR A 15 -28.47 -10.63 6.93
C TYR A 15 -29.83 -11.03 6.34
N LEU A 16 -30.16 -12.33 6.28
CA LEU A 16 -31.36 -12.85 5.64
C LEU A 16 -32.60 -12.81 6.54
N LEU A 17 -32.46 -13.09 7.85
CA LEU A 17 -33.60 -13.29 8.75
C LEU A 17 -34.00 -12.00 9.51
N VAL A 18 -33.03 -11.13 9.84
CA VAL A 18 -33.35 -9.92 10.58
C VAL A 18 -33.94 -8.87 9.63
N PRO A 19 -35.09 -8.27 9.93
CA PRO A 19 -35.73 -7.29 9.07
C PRO A 19 -34.89 -6.04 8.94
N ASN A 20 -34.85 -5.46 7.71
CA ASN A 20 -34.10 -4.25 7.41
C ASN A 20 -34.90 -3.01 7.84
N ASN A 21 -34.23 -2.08 8.52
CA ASN A 21 -34.83 -0.78 8.86
C ASN A 21 -34.75 0.19 7.67
N SER A 22 -33.78 0.01 6.76
CA SER A 22 -33.60 0.83 5.56
C SER A 22 -33.86 0.01 4.29
N ARG A 23 -34.21 0.74 3.20
CA ARG A 23 -34.44 0.13 1.88
C ARG A 23 -33.15 -0.53 1.38
N ASN A 24 -33.21 -1.81 1.05
CA ASN A 24 -32.07 -2.57 0.52
C ASN A 24 -32.30 -2.83 -0.98
N ARG A 25 -31.43 -2.25 -1.81
CA ARG A 25 -31.47 -2.42 -3.28
C ARG A 25 -30.54 -3.57 -3.66
N ASN A 26 -31.05 -4.56 -4.43
CA ASN A 26 -30.32 -5.77 -4.84
C ASN A 26 -29.65 -6.50 -3.65
N PRO A 27 -30.42 -7.09 -2.72
CA PRO A 27 -29.88 -7.70 -1.50
C PRO A 27 -28.97 -8.90 -1.77
N TRP A 28 -29.06 -9.53 -2.94
CA TRP A 28 -28.35 -10.76 -3.28
C TRP A 28 -26.85 -10.55 -3.51
N SER A 29 -26.40 -9.35 -3.89
CA SER A 29 -24.98 -9.10 -4.19
C SER A 29 -24.07 -9.39 -3.00
N TYR A 30 -24.45 -8.97 -1.81
CA TYR A 30 -23.70 -9.26 -0.58
C TYR A 30 -23.75 -10.75 -0.22
N VAL A 31 -24.91 -11.40 -0.37
CA VAL A 31 -25.07 -12.84 -0.12
C VAL A 31 -24.15 -13.66 -1.01
N TRP A 32 -24.07 -13.32 -2.33
CA TRP A 32 -23.18 -13.99 -3.25
C TRP A 32 -21.71 -13.83 -2.89
N VAL A 33 -21.27 -12.61 -2.52
CA VAL A 33 -19.89 -12.35 -2.13
C VAL A 33 -19.53 -13.09 -0.84
N LEU A 34 -20.38 -13.02 0.18
CA LEU A 34 -20.17 -13.71 1.46
C LEU A 34 -20.21 -15.23 1.28
N GLY A 35 -21.18 -15.73 0.51
CA GLY A 35 -21.28 -17.15 0.16
C GLY A 35 -20.08 -17.69 -0.60
N ALA A 36 -19.58 -16.92 -1.58
CA ALA A 36 -18.35 -17.27 -2.32
C ALA A 36 -17.12 -17.29 -1.39
N ALA A 37 -16.99 -16.32 -0.49
CA ALA A 37 -15.88 -16.28 0.48
C ALA A 37 -15.92 -17.50 1.42
N LEU A 38 -17.10 -17.89 1.89
CA LEU A 38 -17.27 -19.08 2.72
C LEU A 38 -17.01 -20.36 1.94
N ALA A 39 -17.45 -20.45 0.69
CA ALA A 39 -17.18 -21.60 -0.19
C ALA A 39 -15.66 -21.77 -0.42
N VAL A 40 -14.94 -20.68 -0.71
CA VAL A 40 -13.46 -20.70 -0.83
C VAL A 40 -12.82 -21.15 0.49
N TYR A 41 -13.30 -20.66 1.63
CA TYR A 41 -12.77 -21.09 2.93
C TYR A 41 -13.02 -22.59 3.18
N ILE A 42 -14.20 -23.12 2.84
CA ILE A 42 -14.52 -24.56 2.93
C ILE A 42 -13.57 -25.39 2.06
N VAL A 43 -13.34 -24.98 0.81
CA VAL A 43 -12.38 -25.64 -0.09
C VAL A 43 -10.96 -25.64 0.52
N CYS A 44 -10.51 -24.51 1.03
CA CYS A 44 -9.21 -24.42 1.70
C CYS A 44 -9.14 -25.30 2.94
N LEU A 45 -10.21 -25.40 3.72
CA LEU A 45 -10.30 -26.25 4.90
C LEU A 45 -10.25 -27.74 4.53
N LEU A 46 -11.00 -28.14 3.51
CA LEU A 46 -10.97 -29.52 2.99
C LEU A 46 -9.56 -29.89 2.48
N ALA A 47 -8.96 -28.99 1.68
CA ALA A 47 -7.58 -29.17 1.20
C ALA A 47 -6.56 -29.28 2.35
N ALA A 48 -6.73 -28.49 3.40
CA ALA A 48 -5.87 -28.52 4.58
C ALA A 48 -6.02 -29.84 5.37
N VAL A 49 -7.24 -30.34 5.55
CA VAL A 49 -7.52 -31.60 6.24
C VAL A 49 -6.98 -32.79 5.46
N ILE A 50 -7.22 -32.84 4.14
CA ILE A 50 -6.70 -33.88 3.25
C ILE A 50 -5.16 -33.84 3.23
N GLY A 51 -4.58 -32.65 3.09
CA GLY A 51 -3.13 -32.46 3.11
C GLY A 51 -2.47 -32.93 4.41
N LYS A 52 -3.12 -32.69 5.56
CA LYS A 52 -2.67 -33.20 6.87
C LYS A 52 -2.62 -34.72 6.92
N GLN A 53 -3.61 -35.40 6.34
CA GLN A 53 -3.63 -36.88 6.26
C GLN A 53 -2.49 -37.41 5.38
N HIS A 54 -2.06 -36.66 4.37
CA HIS A 54 -0.94 -37.01 3.50
C HIS A 54 0.42 -36.48 3.97
N GLY A 55 0.57 -36.08 5.24
CA GLY A 55 1.83 -35.64 5.85
C GLY A 55 2.22 -34.18 5.61
N LYS A 56 1.45 -33.41 4.86
CA LYS A 56 1.68 -31.97 4.61
C LYS A 56 1.00 -31.12 5.70
N LYS A 57 1.63 -30.95 6.84
CA LYS A 57 1.07 -30.24 8.01
C LYS A 57 1.12 -28.70 7.88
N ASP A 58 2.07 -28.16 7.14
CA ASP A 58 2.34 -26.71 7.08
C ASP A 58 1.12 -25.86 6.67
N PHE A 59 0.34 -26.35 5.71
CA PHE A 59 -0.86 -25.64 5.25
C PHE A 59 -1.97 -25.66 6.31
N TYR A 60 -2.16 -26.78 6.98
CA TYR A 60 -3.14 -26.91 8.06
C TYR A 60 -2.78 -26.00 9.25
N GLU A 61 -1.53 -25.96 9.68
CA GLU A 61 -1.07 -25.10 10.78
C GLU A 61 -1.17 -23.62 10.40
N SER A 62 -0.82 -23.27 9.17
CA SER A 62 -0.99 -21.90 8.66
C SER A 62 -2.46 -21.46 8.64
N LEU A 63 -3.37 -22.34 8.21
CA LEU A 63 -4.81 -22.04 8.18
C LEU A 63 -5.35 -21.97 9.61
N HIS A 64 -4.93 -22.85 10.50
CA HIS A 64 -5.32 -22.85 11.92
C HIS A 64 -4.89 -21.54 12.61
N TYR A 65 -3.67 -21.10 12.38
CA TYR A 65 -3.14 -19.84 12.93
C TYR A 65 -3.89 -18.60 12.41
N ARG A 66 -4.40 -18.66 11.18
CA ARG A 66 -5.13 -17.53 10.55
C ARG A 66 -6.63 -17.55 10.83
N ALA A 67 -7.22 -18.67 11.20
CA ALA A 67 -8.65 -18.84 11.42
C ALA A 67 -9.26 -17.81 12.38
N PRO A 68 -8.66 -17.48 13.55
CA PRO A 68 -9.21 -16.45 14.43
C PRO A 68 -9.33 -15.08 13.77
N ARG A 69 -8.37 -14.70 12.92
CA ARG A 69 -8.39 -13.42 12.19
C ARG A 69 -9.56 -13.33 11.22
N TYR A 70 -9.85 -14.42 10.50
CA TYR A 70 -11.00 -14.49 9.59
C TYR A 70 -12.32 -14.42 10.36
N SER A 71 -12.39 -15.05 11.54
CA SER A 71 -13.57 -14.98 12.41
C SER A 71 -13.83 -13.56 12.90
N VAL A 72 -12.80 -12.86 13.38
CA VAL A 72 -12.91 -11.46 13.82
C VAL A 72 -13.37 -10.56 12.67
N LEU A 73 -12.82 -10.76 11.46
CA LEU A 73 -13.23 -10.00 10.27
C LEU A 73 -14.72 -10.24 9.95
N LEU A 74 -15.17 -11.49 9.97
CA LEU A 74 -16.58 -11.84 9.71
C LEU A 74 -17.52 -11.26 10.77
N LEU A 75 -17.15 -11.33 12.05
CA LEU A 75 -17.92 -10.70 13.13
C LEU A 75 -17.96 -9.17 12.98
N PHE A 76 -16.86 -8.55 12.58
CA PHE A 76 -16.84 -7.11 12.31
C PHE A 76 -17.78 -6.76 11.15
N LEU A 77 -17.79 -7.53 10.06
CA LEU A 77 -18.71 -7.33 8.95
C LEU A 77 -20.18 -7.51 9.37
N THR A 78 -20.46 -8.52 10.20
CA THR A 78 -21.82 -8.72 10.77
C THR A 78 -22.24 -7.54 11.61
N LEU A 79 -21.38 -7.08 12.52
CA LEU A 79 -21.66 -5.92 13.36
C LEU A 79 -21.86 -4.64 12.52
N TYR A 80 -21.05 -4.45 11.49
CA TYR A 80 -21.16 -3.32 10.58
C TYR A 80 -22.50 -3.34 9.84
N ASP A 81 -22.90 -4.49 9.30
CA ASP A 81 -24.18 -4.65 8.61
C ASP A 81 -25.37 -4.43 9.57
N TYR A 82 -25.30 -4.98 10.77
CA TYR A 82 -26.30 -4.79 11.80
C TYR A 82 -26.48 -3.31 12.18
N LEU A 83 -25.40 -2.56 12.36
CA LEU A 83 -25.43 -1.15 12.72
C LEU A 83 -25.91 -0.24 11.57
N THR A 84 -25.65 -0.62 10.31
CA THR A 84 -26.02 0.19 9.14
C THR A 84 -27.39 -0.15 8.59
N LEU A 85 -27.69 -1.45 8.39
CA LEU A 85 -28.89 -1.89 7.68
C LEU A 85 -30.05 -2.21 8.61
N LYS A 86 -29.80 -2.77 9.82
CA LYS A 86 -30.84 -3.27 10.72
C LYS A 86 -31.27 -2.23 11.75
N THR A 87 -30.32 -1.61 12.44
CA THR A 87 -30.62 -0.62 13.49
C THR A 87 -30.67 0.81 12.97
N GLY A 88 -29.95 1.12 11.89
CA GLY A 88 -29.84 2.49 11.37
C GLY A 88 -29.09 3.45 12.31
N VAL A 89 -28.34 2.94 13.30
CA VAL A 89 -27.47 3.76 14.17
C VAL A 89 -26.43 4.49 13.33
N LEU A 90 -25.86 3.80 12.34
CA LEU A 90 -25.01 4.40 11.32
C LEU A 90 -25.90 4.80 10.14
N THR A 91 -26.21 6.10 10.06
CA THR A 91 -27.20 6.63 9.13
C THR A 91 -26.71 6.65 7.68
N GLN A 92 -27.55 6.16 6.78
CA GLN A 92 -27.38 6.37 5.34
C GLN A 92 -27.75 7.84 5.00
N PRO A 93 -27.11 8.46 3.98
CA PRO A 93 -26.13 7.90 3.03
C PRO A 93 -24.68 7.92 3.51
N PHE A 94 -24.37 8.56 4.66
CA PHE A 94 -22.99 8.80 5.10
C PHE A 94 -22.18 7.53 5.35
N VAL A 95 -22.83 6.51 5.90
CA VAL A 95 -22.23 5.19 6.13
C VAL A 95 -23.05 4.16 5.37
N PRO A 96 -22.66 3.83 4.12
CA PRO A 96 -23.40 2.89 3.29
C PRO A 96 -23.23 1.46 3.80
N CYS A 97 -24.29 0.65 3.73
CA CYS A 97 -24.19 -0.77 4.04
C CYS A 97 -23.34 -1.51 3.00
N MET A 98 -22.77 -2.66 3.39
CA MET A 98 -21.84 -3.42 2.56
C MET A 98 -22.44 -3.78 1.18
N ASN A 99 -23.73 -4.10 1.14
CA ASN A 99 -24.43 -4.42 -0.10
C ASN A 99 -24.42 -3.24 -1.10
N TYR A 100 -24.58 -1.99 -0.64
CA TYR A 100 -24.52 -0.82 -1.52
C TYR A 100 -23.12 -0.60 -2.08
N ILE A 101 -22.08 -0.81 -1.27
CA ILE A 101 -20.69 -0.70 -1.69
C ILE A 101 -20.39 -1.72 -2.80
N ILE A 102 -20.83 -2.97 -2.65
CA ILE A 102 -20.65 -4.02 -3.66
C ILE A 102 -21.40 -3.67 -4.94
N ASN A 103 -22.65 -3.22 -4.83
CA ASN A 103 -23.42 -2.81 -6.00
C ASN A 103 -22.80 -1.62 -6.72
N ALA A 104 -22.27 -0.64 -5.99
CA ALA A 104 -21.56 0.51 -6.55
C ALA A 104 -20.28 0.07 -7.29
N PHE A 105 -19.51 -0.87 -6.71
CA PHE A 105 -18.35 -1.46 -7.37
C PHE A 105 -18.73 -2.16 -8.67
N LEU A 106 -19.80 -2.96 -8.67
CA LEU A 106 -20.27 -3.69 -9.85
C LEU A 106 -20.84 -2.74 -10.93
N ALA A 107 -21.47 -1.63 -10.53
CA ALA A 107 -22.02 -0.65 -11.48
C ALA A 107 -20.91 0.15 -12.18
N ASP A 108 -19.89 0.58 -11.42
CA ASP A 108 -18.85 1.49 -11.93
C ASP A 108 -17.48 0.80 -12.17
N TYR A 109 -17.43 -0.53 -12.30
CA TYR A 109 -16.17 -1.29 -12.41
C TYR A 109 -15.24 -0.80 -13.53
N LYS A 110 -15.80 -0.39 -14.68
CA LYS A 110 -15.01 0.13 -15.81
C LYS A 110 -14.33 1.45 -15.46
N MET A 111 -15.08 2.36 -14.82
CA MET A 111 -14.58 3.67 -14.41
C MET A 111 -13.55 3.52 -13.29
N LEU A 112 -13.79 2.63 -12.32
CA LEU A 112 -12.83 2.30 -11.27
C LEU A 112 -11.55 1.69 -11.84
N ALA A 113 -11.64 0.85 -12.87
CA ALA A 113 -10.47 0.27 -13.54
C ALA A 113 -9.66 1.34 -14.27
N ASP A 114 -10.31 2.25 -15.02
CA ASP A 114 -9.65 3.36 -15.69
C ASP A 114 -8.97 4.31 -14.70
N CYS A 115 -9.67 4.70 -13.63
CA CYS A 115 -9.12 5.50 -12.54
C CYS A 115 -7.92 4.81 -11.89
N THR A 116 -7.99 3.49 -11.66
CA THR A 116 -6.88 2.70 -11.11
C THR A 116 -5.66 2.75 -12.01
N LEU A 117 -5.83 2.57 -13.32
CA LEU A 117 -4.72 2.64 -14.28
C LEU A 117 -4.06 4.02 -14.29
N ASN A 118 -4.86 5.09 -14.22
CA ASN A 118 -4.34 6.46 -14.20
C ASN A 118 -3.60 6.76 -12.87
N THR A 119 -4.14 6.33 -11.73
CA THR A 119 -3.43 6.39 -10.43
C THR A 119 -2.10 5.64 -10.48
N LEU A 120 -2.08 4.41 -11.01
CA LEU A 120 -0.84 3.63 -11.11
C LEU A 120 0.20 4.28 -12.05
N LYS A 121 -0.22 4.80 -13.20
CA LYS A 121 0.68 5.55 -14.12
C LYS A 121 1.33 6.73 -13.41
N LEU A 122 0.53 7.54 -12.73
CA LEU A 122 0.98 8.71 -12.01
C LEU A 122 1.92 8.34 -10.86
N LEU A 123 1.54 7.33 -10.07
CA LEU A 123 2.33 6.80 -8.95
C LEU A 123 3.70 6.32 -9.40
N PHE A 124 3.73 5.42 -10.39
CA PHE A 124 4.99 4.85 -10.84
C PHE A 124 5.89 5.88 -11.53
N LEU A 125 5.33 6.79 -12.31
CA LEU A 125 6.13 7.84 -12.95
C LEU A 125 6.81 8.72 -11.90
N GLY A 126 6.08 9.26 -10.93
CA GLY A 126 6.65 10.08 -9.87
C GLY A 126 7.62 9.30 -8.98
N TYR A 127 7.25 8.06 -8.62
CA TYR A 127 8.09 7.20 -7.80
C TYR A 127 9.44 6.89 -8.45
N PHE A 128 9.48 6.47 -9.72
CA PHE A 128 10.75 6.14 -10.39
C PHE A 128 11.64 7.36 -10.58
N ILE A 129 11.07 8.52 -10.90
CA ILE A 129 11.84 9.77 -10.95
C ILE A 129 12.44 10.08 -9.56
N GLY A 130 11.63 10.05 -8.52
CA GLY A 130 12.08 10.34 -7.16
C GLY A 130 13.12 9.34 -6.65
N VAL A 131 12.91 8.05 -6.86
CA VAL A 131 13.88 7.01 -6.48
C VAL A 131 15.20 7.19 -7.19
N SER A 132 15.20 7.42 -8.51
CA SER A 132 16.43 7.62 -9.29
C SER A 132 17.24 8.81 -8.81
N LEU A 133 16.57 9.95 -8.60
CA LEU A 133 17.20 11.15 -8.06
C LEU A 133 17.66 10.94 -6.62
N GLY A 134 16.85 10.24 -5.80
CA GLY A 134 17.17 9.93 -4.41
C GLY A 134 18.37 9.02 -4.24
N LEU A 135 18.53 8.03 -5.11
CA LEU A 135 19.69 7.16 -5.13
C LEU A 135 20.98 7.95 -5.47
N VAL A 136 20.92 8.74 -6.55
CA VAL A 136 22.08 9.55 -6.96
C VAL A 136 22.49 10.51 -5.85
N THR A 137 21.54 11.29 -5.32
CA THR A 137 21.84 12.29 -4.28
C THR A 137 22.25 11.64 -2.96
N GLY A 138 21.56 10.57 -2.53
CA GLY A 138 21.85 9.88 -1.27
C GLY A 138 23.20 9.17 -1.27
N ILE A 139 23.54 8.48 -2.37
CA ILE A 139 24.86 7.84 -2.54
C ILE A 139 25.97 8.88 -2.56
N ALA A 140 25.80 9.97 -3.34
CA ALA A 140 26.77 11.04 -3.43
C ALA A 140 27.00 11.73 -2.06
N CYS A 141 25.92 11.99 -1.31
CA CYS A 141 26.02 12.58 0.04
C CYS A 141 26.61 11.62 1.08
N GLY A 142 26.31 10.33 0.96
CA GLY A 142 26.85 9.31 1.87
C GLY A 142 28.36 9.14 1.72
N TYR A 143 28.86 9.21 0.49
CA TYR A 143 30.27 9.03 0.19
C TYR A 143 31.11 10.32 0.32
N SER A 144 30.58 11.48 -0.12
CA SER A 144 31.31 12.75 -0.19
C SER A 144 30.82 13.75 0.84
N LYS A 145 31.69 14.11 1.80
CA LYS A 145 31.41 15.17 2.79
C LYS A 145 31.16 16.54 2.14
N ARG A 146 31.81 16.83 0.97
CA ARG A 146 31.63 18.08 0.24
C ARG A 146 30.23 18.21 -0.34
N ILE A 147 29.69 17.14 -0.95
CA ILE A 147 28.34 17.11 -1.50
C ILE A 147 27.33 17.16 -0.37
N ARG A 148 27.56 16.41 0.70
CA ARG A 148 26.73 16.40 1.91
C ARG A 148 26.57 17.78 2.51
N TYR A 149 27.63 18.59 2.55
CA TYR A 149 27.60 19.96 3.08
C TYR A 149 26.52 20.83 2.39
N TRP A 150 26.32 20.69 1.08
CA TRP A 150 25.32 21.46 0.33
C TRP A 150 23.91 20.89 0.41
N ILE A 151 23.77 19.58 0.47
CA ILE A 151 22.45 18.92 0.42
C ILE A 151 21.84 18.70 1.81
N ASP A 152 22.66 18.52 2.85
CA ASP A 152 22.21 18.28 4.23
C ASP A 152 21.28 19.40 4.77
N PRO A 153 21.53 20.70 4.51
CA PRO A 153 20.60 21.76 4.92
C PRO A 153 19.23 21.62 4.24
N ILE A 154 19.18 21.21 2.97
CA ILE A 154 17.93 21.00 2.24
C ILE A 154 17.14 19.84 2.84
N ILE A 155 17.81 18.72 3.13
CA ILE A 155 17.21 17.56 3.78
C ILE A 155 16.66 17.94 5.16
N LYS A 156 17.42 18.69 5.95
CA LYS A 156 17.02 19.14 7.29
C LYS A 156 15.85 20.13 7.26
N PHE A 157 15.77 20.96 6.22
CA PHE A 157 14.67 21.89 6.02
C PHE A 157 13.39 21.19 5.60
N LEU A 158 13.48 20.26 4.63
CA LEU A 158 12.31 19.54 4.11
C LEU A 158 11.82 18.45 5.06
N GLY A 159 12.69 17.85 5.87
CA GLY A 159 12.37 16.69 6.70
C GLY A 159 11.22 16.88 7.68
N PRO A 160 11.16 17.96 8.45
CA PRO A 160 10.08 18.21 9.41
C PRO A 160 8.74 18.52 8.75
N ILE A 161 8.73 18.93 7.45
CA ILE A 161 7.53 19.37 6.75
C ILE A 161 6.93 18.17 6.01
N PRO A 162 5.71 17.72 6.33
CA PRO A 162 5.03 16.68 5.57
C PRO A 162 4.93 17.06 4.08
N THR A 163 5.31 16.14 3.19
CA THR A 163 5.31 16.43 1.74
C THR A 163 3.92 16.84 1.22
N SER A 164 2.85 16.35 1.84
CA SER A 164 1.47 16.73 1.52
C SER A 164 1.17 18.22 1.71
N THR A 165 1.87 18.90 2.60
CA THR A 165 1.71 20.34 2.85
C THR A 165 2.11 21.19 1.64
N TRP A 166 3.00 20.69 0.79
CA TRP A 166 3.46 21.37 -0.41
C TRP A 166 2.48 21.27 -1.60
N ILE A 167 1.51 20.34 -1.55
CA ILE A 167 0.62 20.05 -2.67
C ILE A 167 -0.14 21.29 -3.15
N PRO A 168 -0.83 22.09 -2.29
CA PRO A 168 -1.57 23.25 -2.75
C PRO A 168 -0.68 24.28 -3.46
N ILE A 169 0.52 24.52 -2.93
CA ILE A 169 1.50 25.47 -3.47
C ILE A 169 1.98 24.99 -4.85
N ILE A 170 2.37 23.72 -4.96
CA ILE A 170 2.91 23.17 -6.20
C ILE A 170 1.83 23.07 -7.27
N MET A 171 0.58 22.75 -6.91
CA MET A 171 -0.52 22.70 -7.85
C MET A 171 -0.87 24.09 -8.45
N VAL A 172 -0.62 25.17 -7.71
CA VAL A 172 -0.78 26.54 -8.21
C VAL A 172 0.36 26.96 -9.14
N ILE A 173 1.60 26.55 -8.82
CA ILE A 173 2.79 26.95 -9.59
C ILE A 173 3.00 26.06 -10.83
N ALA A 174 2.52 24.82 -10.79
CA ALA A 174 2.71 23.87 -11.88
C ALA A 174 1.99 24.28 -13.15
N THR A 175 2.65 24.14 -14.29
CA THR A 175 2.06 24.41 -15.61
C THR A 175 0.96 23.41 -15.99
N SER A 176 0.95 22.24 -15.36
CA SER A 176 -0.11 21.23 -15.49
C SER A 176 -0.33 20.52 -14.16
N LEU A 177 -1.58 20.20 -13.86
CA LEU A 177 -1.95 19.48 -12.64
C LEU A 177 -1.32 18.09 -12.58
N PHE A 178 -1.18 17.42 -13.73
CA PHE A 178 -0.47 16.14 -13.83
C PHE A 178 1.02 16.29 -13.48
N GLY A 179 1.69 17.31 -14.04
CA GLY A 179 3.10 17.58 -13.76
C GLY A 179 3.34 17.94 -12.29
N GLY A 180 2.45 18.73 -11.68
CA GLY A 180 2.50 19.03 -10.26
C GLY A 180 2.37 17.79 -9.38
N ALA A 181 1.44 16.90 -9.72
CA ALA A 181 1.27 15.63 -9.00
C ALA A 181 2.50 14.71 -9.15
N VAL A 182 3.08 14.57 -10.35
CA VAL A 182 4.32 13.83 -10.57
C VAL A 182 5.46 14.40 -9.72
N PHE A 183 5.60 15.73 -9.69
CA PHE A 183 6.66 16.40 -8.94
C PHE A 183 6.55 16.14 -7.44
N ILE A 184 5.35 16.22 -6.85
CA ILE A 184 5.13 15.98 -5.42
C ILE A 184 5.42 14.52 -5.05
N ILE A 185 4.99 13.57 -5.87
CA ILE A 185 5.28 12.16 -5.65
C ILE A 185 6.79 11.91 -5.76
N ALA A 186 7.44 12.53 -6.75
CA ALA A 186 8.88 12.44 -6.91
C ALA A 186 9.64 13.07 -5.73
N LEU A 187 9.19 14.21 -5.20
CA LEU A 187 9.77 14.84 -4.02
C LEU A 187 9.67 13.95 -2.77
N SER A 188 8.50 13.35 -2.55
CA SER A 188 8.27 12.42 -1.44
C SER A 188 9.18 11.19 -1.53
N SER A 189 9.29 10.59 -2.72
CA SER A 189 10.13 9.43 -2.97
C SER A 189 11.62 9.79 -2.87
N TRP A 190 12.02 10.92 -3.45
CA TRP A 190 13.38 11.43 -3.41
C TRP A 190 13.88 11.60 -1.98
N PHE A 191 13.09 12.23 -1.12
CA PHE A 191 13.47 12.46 0.27
C PHE A 191 13.74 11.15 1.02
N ALA A 192 12.79 10.22 0.99
CA ALA A 192 12.90 8.95 1.71
C ALA A 192 14.11 8.11 1.24
N VAL A 193 14.34 8.04 -0.07
CA VAL A 193 15.45 7.28 -0.65
C VAL A 193 16.78 7.97 -0.40
N THR A 194 16.84 9.31 -0.48
CA THR A 194 18.07 10.07 -0.21
C THR A 194 18.53 9.84 1.23
N VAL A 195 17.64 9.97 2.20
CA VAL A 195 17.98 9.78 3.62
C VAL A 195 18.43 8.34 3.89
N ALA A 196 17.71 7.35 3.36
CA ALA A 196 18.05 5.94 3.56
C ALA A 196 19.39 5.56 2.91
N SER A 197 19.65 6.05 1.69
CA SER A 197 20.90 5.79 0.97
C SER A 197 22.09 6.47 1.64
N LEU A 198 21.92 7.75 2.03
CA LEU A 198 22.94 8.50 2.78
C LEU A 198 23.30 7.78 4.07
N THR A 199 22.31 7.41 4.86
CA THR A 199 22.51 6.71 6.14
C THR A 199 23.14 5.34 5.94
N GLY A 200 22.66 4.59 4.95
CA GLY A 200 23.21 3.26 4.62
C GLY A 200 24.68 3.32 4.25
N ILE A 201 25.11 4.29 3.43
CA ILE A 201 26.51 4.44 3.03
C ILE A 201 27.37 5.02 4.18
N ALA A 202 26.83 5.97 4.94
CA ALA A 202 27.55 6.54 6.08
C ALA A 202 27.86 5.52 7.18
N ASN A 203 27.05 4.46 7.27
CA ASN A 203 27.21 3.37 8.26
C ASN A 203 28.18 2.27 7.79
N VAL A 204 28.73 2.36 6.59
CA VAL A 204 29.79 1.43 6.15
C VAL A 204 31.05 1.65 6.96
N GLY A 205 31.56 0.62 7.60
CA GLY A 205 32.78 0.70 8.43
C GLY A 205 33.99 1.17 7.63
N LYS A 206 34.83 2.00 8.22
CA LYS A 206 36.05 2.52 7.57
C LYS A 206 37.02 1.40 7.18
N GLU A 207 37.08 0.36 7.97
CA GLU A 207 37.88 -0.83 7.76
C GLU A 207 37.63 -1.48 6.40
N TYR A 208 36.40 -1.49 5.89
CA TYR A 208 36.09 -2.02 4.57
C TYR A 208 36.70 -1.16 3.45
N PHE A 209 36.68 0.16 3.61
CA PHE A 209 37.30 1.08 2.65
C PHE A 209 38.81 0.99 2.67
N GLU A 210 39.42 0.89 3.87
CA GLU A 210 40.87 0.76 4.04
C GLU A 210 41.37 -0.57 3.44
N ALA A 211 40.72 -1.68 3.77
CA ALA A 211 41.05 -3.00 3.20
C ALA A 211 40.96 -3.01 1.67
N ALA A 212 39.91 -2.39 1.09
CA ALA A 212 39.76 -2.33 -0.35
C ALA A 212 40.84 -1.42 -1.00
N ARG A 213 41.25 -0.35 -0.34
CA ARG A 213 42.34 0.53 -0.82
C ARG A 213 43.70 -0.15 -0.80
N THR A 214 44.00 -0.96 0.21
CA THR A 214 45.25 -1.74 0.26
C THR A 214 45.32 -2.77 -0.88
N LEU A 215 44.16 -3.22 -1.39
CA LEU A 215 44.04 -4.06 -2.60
C LEU A 215 44.04 -3.28 -3.90
N GLY A 216 44.30 -1.96 -3.86
CA GLY A 216 44.40 -1.11 -5.05
C GLY A 216 43.08 -0.60 -5.63
N ALA A 217 41.98 -0.66 -4.85
CA ALA A 217 40.70 -0.18 -5.32
C ALA A 217 40.66 1.35 -5.50
N ASN A 218 40.18 1.81 -6.64
CA ASN A 218 39.93 3.22 -6.92
C ASN A 218 38.58 3.70 -6.32
N ASP A 219 38.35 5.02 -6.28
CA ASP A 219 37.14 5.59 -5.68
C ASP A 219 35.85 5.07 -6.30
N ARG A 220 35.79 4.82 -7.60
CA ARG A 220 34.60 4.23 -8.24
C ARG A 220 34.37 2.80 -7.76
N GLN A 221 35.39 2.00 -7.60
CA GLN A 221 35.32 0.63 -7.08
C GLN A 221 34.88 0.65 -5.61
N LEU A 222 35.35 1.61 -4.81
CA LEU A 222 34.92 1.77 -3.42
C LEU A 222 33.39 2.06 -3.34
N VAL A 223 32.86 2.93 -4.20
CA VAL A 223 31.42 3.23 -4.22
C VAL A 223 30.61 2.02 -4.71
N PHE A 224 30.92 1.49 -5.90
CA PHE A 224 30.06 0.49 -6.55
C PHE A 224 30.25 -0.94 -6.05
N ARG A 225 31.45 -1.31 -5.57
CA ARG A 225 31.75 -2.68 -5.11
C ARG A 225 31.79 -2.85 -3.60
N VAL A 226 31.90 -1.76 -2.84
CA VAL A 226 31.96 -1.80 -1.37
C VAL A 226 30.75 -1.09 -0.75
N ALA A 227 30.61 0.22 -0.99
CA ALA A 227 29.62 1.04 -0.30
C ALA A 227 28.19 0.67 -0.68
N ILE A 228 27.84 0.62 -1.97
CA ILE A 228 26.48 0.32 -2.43
C ILE A 228 26.03 -1.09 -2.03
N PRO A 229 26.82 -2.18 -2.26
CA PRO A 229 26.39 -3.51 -1.82
C PRO A 229 26.17 -3.62 -0.31
N HIS A 230 27.03 -3.00 0.51
CA HIS A 230 26.86 -2.97 1.96
C HIS A 230 25.61 -2.17 2.37
N ALA A 231 25.35 -1.04 1.73
CA ALA A 231 24.18 -0.17 2.00
C ALA A 231 22.87 -0.68 1.38
N MET A 232 22.90 -1.73 0.55
CA MET A 232 21.75 -2.23 -0.20
C MET A 232 20.52 -2.50 0.67
N PRO A 233 20.60 -3.10 1.87
CA PRO A 233 19.46 -3.29 2.75
C PRO A 233 18.77 -1.98 3.14
N SER A 234 19.56 -0.95 3.52
CA SER A 234 19.06 0.38 3.85
C SER A 234 18.43 1.09 2.65
N ILE A 235 19.08 1.01 1.49
CA ILE A 235 18.58 1.58 0.23
C ILE A 235 17.22 0.98 -0.13
N LEU A 236 17.10 -0.34 -0.13
CA LEU A 236 15.86 -1.04 -0.46
C LEU A 236 14.76 -0.79 0.58
N GLN A 237 15.13 -0.63 1.86
CA GLN A 237 14.19 -0.19 2.90
C GLN A 237 13.69 1.22 2.60
N GLY A 238 14.56 2.14 2.19
CA GLY A 238 14.21 3.49 1.75
C GLY A 238 13.25 3.48 0.56
N CYS A 239 13.49 2.62 -0.45
CA CYS A 239 12.59 2.44 -1.58
C CYS A 239 11.19 1.96 -1.15
N THR A 240 11.11 1.03 -0.20
CA THR A 240 9.83 0.56 0.33
C THR A 240 9.08 1.67 1.08
N GLN A 241 9.79 2.43 1.92
CA GLN A 241 9.24 3.57 2.62
C GLN A 241 8.77 4.68 1.67
N ALA A 242 9.55 4.95 0.62
CA ALA A 242 9.21 5.90 -0.43
C ALA A 242 7.89 5.52 -1.14
N MET A 243 7.68 4.23 -1.44
CA MET A 243 6.43 3.77 -2.05
C MET A 243 5.23 4.03 -1.13
N SER A 244 5.36 3.72 0.17
CA SER A 244 4.29 3.95 1.14
C SER A 244 3.95 5.44 1.26
N SER A 245 4.96 6.31 1.33
CA SER A 245 4.78 7.77 1.34
C SER A 245 4.14 8.27 0.04
N SER A 246 4.55 7.74 -1.11
CA SER A 246 3.99 8.09 -2.42
C SER A 246 2.51 7.73 -2.54
N CYS A 247 2.08 6.58 -1.99
CA CYS A 247 0.69 6.18 -1.95
C CYS A 247 -0.19 7.16 -1.14
N ILE A 248 0.33 7.76 -0.07
CA ILE A 248 -0.38 8.78 0.69
C ILE A 248 -0.48 10.08 -0.11
N VAL A 249 0.63 10.52 -0.66
CA VAL A 249 0.75 11.80 -1.36
C VAL A 249 -0.09 11.82 -2.64
N ILE A 250 -0.11 10.73 -3.41
CA ILE A 250 -0.89 10.66 -4.65
C ILE A 250 -2.38 10.82 -4.39
N MET A 251 -2.91 10.25 -3.30
CA MET A 251 -4.33 10.39 -2.98
C MET A 251 -4.72 11.85 -2.81
N ILE A 252 -3.93 12.62 -2.04
CA ILE A 252 -4.20 14.03 -1.80
C ILE A 252 -4.01 14.84 -3.10
N ALA A 253 -2.98 14.54 -3.89
CA ALA A 253 -2.73 15.21 -5.16
C ALA A 253 -3.87 15.00 -6.17
N GLU A 254 -4.41 13.78 -6.25
CA GLU A 254 -5.55 13.47 -7.11
C GLU A 254 -6.85 14.16 -6.64
N MET A 255 -7.05 14.27 -5.33
CA MET A 255 -8.21 14.95 -4.76
C MET A 255 -8.22 16.45 -5.06
N LEU A 256 -7.05 17.08 -5.20
CA LEU A 256 -6.93 18.52 -5.34
C LEU A 256 -6.87 19.02 -6.80
N GLY A 257 -6.54 18.15 -7.77
CA GLY A 257 -6.37 18.76 -9.07
C GLY A 257 -6.31 17.87 -10.31
N VAL A 258 -6.12 16.58 -10.20
CA VAL A 258 -6.00 15.71 -11.39
C VAL A 258 -7.38 15.32 -11.89
N LYS A 259 -7.57 15.25 -13.22
CA LYS A 259 -8.88 15.00 -13.84
C LYS A 259 -9.30 13.53 -13.92
N SER A 260 -8.48 12.61 -13.44
CA SER A 260 -8.75 11.16 -13.41
C SER A 260 -7.84 10.48 -12.38
N GLY A 261 -8.34 9.50 -11.70
CA GLY A 261 -7.66 8.73 -10.66
C GLY A 261 -8.63 8.31 -9.57
N LEU A 262 -8.20 7.41 -8.69
CA LEU A 262 -9.05 6.90 -7.60
C LEU A 262 -9.36 7.99 -6.56
N GLY A 263 -8.40 8.87 -6.25
CA GLY A 263 -8.61 9.99 -5.35
C GLY A 263 -9.56 11.03 -5.94
N TRP A 264 -9.42 11.33 -7.24
CA TRP A 264 -10.36 12.19 -7.96
C TRP A 264 -11.78 11.58 -7.96
N TYR A 265 -11.92 10.30 -8.29
CA TYR A 265 -13.20 9.60 -8.29
C TYR A 265 -13.87 9.67 -6.92
N MET A 266 -13.11 9.41 -5.85
CA MET A 266 -13.62 9.46 -4.48
C MET A 266 -14.15 10.86 -4.13
N THR A 267 -13.40 11.92 -4.43
CA THR A 267 -13.82 13.31 -4.19
C THR A 267 -15.04 13.69 -5.03
N TRP A 268 -15.06 13.30 -6.31
CA TRP A 268 -16.19 13.53 -7.21
C TRP A 268 -17.47 12.88 -6.67
N GLN A 269 -17.43 11.62 -6.30
CA GLN A 269 -18.60 10.89 -5.76
C GLN A 269 -19.06 11.45 -4.41
N THR A 270 -18.12 11.83 -3.54
CA THR A 270 -18.45 12.47 -2.25
C THR A 270 -19.16 13.81 -2.48
N GLY A 271 -18.77 14.60 -3.48
CA GLY A 271 -19.44 15.83 -3.86
C GLY A 271 -20.91 15.65 -4.30
N TRP A 272 -21.25 14.48 -4.82
CA TRP A 272 -22.63 14.08 -5.17
C TRP A 272 -23.34 13.31 -4.05
N ALA A 273 -22.77 13.26 -2.85
CA ALA A 273 -23.27 12.47 -1.73
C ALA A 273 -23.45 10.97 -2.04
N SER A 274 -22.74 10.44 -3.04
CA SER A 274 -22.71 9.02 -3.41
C SER A 274 -21.61 8.29 -2.61
N TYR A 275 -21.82 8.20 -1.31
CA TYR A 275 -20.80 7.63 -0.41
C TYR A 275 -20.56 6.13 -0.64
N ASP A 276 -21.54 5.39 -1.12
CA ASP A 276 -21.43 3.99 -1.53
C ASP A 276 -20.34 3.80 -2.59
N LYS A 277 -20.28 4.69 -3.58
CA LYS A 277 -19.24 4.70 -4.63
C LYS A 277 -17.88 5.16 -4.08
N SER A 278 -17.87 6.14 -3.17
CA SER A 278 -16.63 6.59 -2.52
C SER A 278 -16.02 5.49 -1.66
N PHE A 279 -16.83 4.73 -0.93
CA PHE A 279 -16.37 3.56 -0.17
C PHE A 279 -15.90 2.43 -1.08
N ALA A 280 -16.57 2.19 -2.21
CA ALA A 280 -16.11 1.22 -3.21
C ALA A 280 -14.70 1.59 -3.73
N ALA A 281 -14.46 2.87 -4.06
CA ALA A 281 -13.13 3.36 -4.45
C ALA A 281 -12.11 3.17 -3.32
N LEU A 282 -12.46 3.44 -2.06
CA LEU A 282 -11.59 3.23 -0.91
C LEU A 282 -11.12 1.77 -0.79
N PHE A 283 -12.01 0.79 -0.98
CA PHE A 283 -11.63 -0.62 -0.98
C PHE A 283 -10.68 -0.96 -2.13
N VAL A 284 -10.91 -0.40 -3.32
CA VAL A 284 -10.00 -0.56 -4.47
C VAL A 284 -8.63 0.02 -4.15
N ILE A 285 -8.56 1.22 -3.59
CA ILE A 285 -7.32 1.88 -3.15
C ILE A 285 -6.55 1.01 -2.17
N CYS A 286 -7.20 0.54 -1.11
CA CYS A 286 -6.59 -0.33 -0.10
C CYS A 286 -6.03 -1.61 -0.72
N PHE A 287 -6.78 -2.23 -1.63
CA PHE A 287 -6.35 -3.45 -2.32
C PHE A 287 -5.13 -3.20 -3.22
N ILE A 288 -5.20 -2.19 -4.10
CA ILE A 288 -4.14 -1.88 -5.06
C ILE A 288 -2.85 -1.44 -4.36
N PHE A 289 -2.93 -0.55 -3.36
CA PHE A 289 -1.73 -0.10 -2.65
C PHE A 289 -1.10 -1.22 -1.83
N THR A 290 -1.91 -2.10 -1.25
CA THR A 290 -1.40 -3.31 -0.59
C THR A 290 -0.70 -4.24 -1.58
N LEU A 291 -1.23 -4.39 -2.79
CA LEU A 291 -0.63 -5.21 -3.84
C LEU A 291 0.72 -4.63 -4.30
N VAL A 292 0.78 -3.32 -4.54
CA VAL A 292 2.00 -2.61 -4.95
C VAL A 292 3.08 -2.69 -3.88
N THR A 293 2.76 -2.40 -2.63
CA THR A 293 3.73 -2.45 -1.52
C THR A 293 4.22 -3.88 -1.25
N LYS A 294 3.35 -4.88 -1.26
CA LYS A 294 3.75 -6.29 -1.15
C LYS A 294 4.59 -6.77 -2.33
N GLY A 295 4.30 -6.27 -3.54
CA GLY A 295 5.12 -6.54 -4.72
C GLY A 295 6.56 -6.03 -4.53
N LEU A 296 6.71 -4.80 -4.06
CA LEU A 296 8.02 -4.21 -3.78
C LEU A 296 8.77 -4.93 -2.65
N GLU A 297 8.07 -5.30 -1.57
CA GLU A 297 8.65 -6.11 -0.49
C GLU A 297 9.12 -7.48 -0.97
N ARG A 298 8.41 -8.09 -1.92
CA ARG A 298 8.82 -9.36 -2.53
C ARG A 298 10.10 -9.20 -3.35
N ILE A 299 10.20 -8.11 -4.13
CA ILE A 299 11.42 -7.75 -4.88
C ILE A 299 12.57 -7.50 -3.90
N LYS A 300 12.36 -6.72 -2.83
CA LYS A 300 13.34 -6.50 -1.78
C LYS A 300 13.86 -7.81 -1.18
N ARG A 301 12.99 -8.72 -0.79
CA ARG A 301 13.38 -10.04 -0.25
C ARG A 301 14.15 -10.90 -1.24
N TYR A 302 13.81 -10.79 -2.52
CA TYR A 302 14.55 -11.52 -3.56
C TYR A 302 15.97 -10.98 -3.72
N LEU A 303 16.12 -9.65 -3.76
CA LEU A 303 17.41 -8.98 -3.90
C LEU A 303 18.33 -9.17 -2.68
N LEU A 304 17.76 -9.33 -1.48
CA LEU A 304 18.50 -9.53 -0.23
C LEU A 304 18.65 -11.00 0.19
N ARG A 305 18.46 -11.96 -0.70
CA ARG A 305 18.59 -13.39 -0.39
C ARG A 305 19.96 -13.79 0.20
N TRP A 306 21.03 -13.10 -0.25
CA TRP A 306 22.38 -13.33 0.23
C TRP A 306 22.57 -12.98 1.71
N GLN A 307 21.81 -12.04 2.25
CA GLN A 307 21.87 -11.65 3.66
C GLN A 307 21.29 -12.72 4.59
N ASN A 308 20.20 -13.39 4.18
CA ASN A 308 19.58 -14.45 4.97
C ASN A 308 20.43 -15.76 5.03
N GLY A 309 21.46 -15.88 4.19
CA GLY A 309 22.42 -16.99 4.22
C GLY A 309 23.57 -16.80 5.20
N ALA A 310 23.81 -15.57 5.67
CA ALA A 310 24.88 -15.22 6.59
C ALA A 310 24.46 -15.34 8.08
N GLU A 311 23.15 -15.46 8.35
CA GLU A 311 22.58 -15.64 9.72
C GLU A 311 22.33 -17.12 10.09
N LYS A 312 22.72 -18.06 9.24
CA LYS A 312 22.77 -19.49 9.52
C LYS A 312 24.22 -19.93 9.72
#